data_535848278114fe457503e3738eddc6b1
#
_entry.id   535848278114fe457503e3738eddc6b1
#
_cell.length_a   1.000
_cell.length_b   1.000
_cell.length_c   1.000
_cell.angle_alpha   90.00
_cell.angle_beta   90.00
_cell.angle_gamma   90.00
#
_symmetry.space_group_name_H-M   'P 1'
#
loop_
_entity.id
_entity.type
_entity.pdbx_description
1 polymer ?
#
loop_
_entity_poly.entity_id
_entity_poly.type
_entity_poly.pdbx_seq_one_letter_code
_entity_poly.pdbx_strand_id
1 'polypeptide(L)'
;DIALLNVIGLREDSIIKIFLFQSVIIITIGSILGFIFGGFITKNIEKIIVVFETFINNILTYLNLLGINIFPHYYRYSLMPEDKFYLTSLPYKFLLEDFLIIGCTAILVGVTSSLLTYRKIKLVNTSSLLRNE
;
A
#
# COMPACT_ATOMS: atom_id res chain seq x y z
N ASP A 1 16.40 -13.05 14.55
CA ASP A 1 15.84 -14.39 14.28
C ASP A 1 16.76 -15.28 13.41
N ILE A 2 17.47 -14.73 12.42
CA ILE A 2 18.45 -15.49 11.58
C ILE A 2 19.58 -16.05 12.44
N ALA A 3 20.13 -15.25 13.36
CA ALA A 3 21.19 -15.66 14.24
C ALA A 3 20.78 -16.82 15.18
N LEU A 4 19.53 -16.80 15.64
CA LEU A 4 18.98 -17.85 16.49
C LEU A 4 18.84 -19.18 15.74
N LEU A 5 18.40 -19.15 14.49
CA LEU A 5 18.28 -20.33 13.62
C LEU A 5 19.65 -20.92 13.27
N ASN A 6 20.67 -20.08 13.17
CA ASN A 6 22.05 -20.51 12.92
C ASN A 6 22.65 -21.20 14.16
N VAL A 7 22.33 -20.73 15.36
CA VAL A 7 22.77 -21.36 16.65
C VAL A 7 22.13 -22.74 16.83
N ILE A 8 20.93 -22.97 16.32
CA ILE A 8 20.25 -24.28 16.37
C ILE A 8 20.84 -25.28 15.33
N GLY A 9 21.80 -24.84 14.49
CA GLY A 9 22.51 -25.70 13.54
C GLY A 9 21.77 -25.92 12.20
N LEU A 10 20.80 -25.07 11.87
CA LEU A 10 20.16 -25.10 10.56
C LEU A 10 21.12 -24.60 9.47
N ARG A 11 21.19 -25.33 8.36
CA ARG A 11 21.98 -24.92 7.20
C ARG A 11 21.47 -23.61 6.64
N GLU A 12 22.35 -22.71 6.28
CA GLU A 12 22.03 -21.38 5.73
C GLU A 12 21.01 -21.44 4.59
N ASP A 13 21.14 -22.43 3.69
CA ASP A 13 20.19 -22.63 2.59
C ASP A 13 18.75 -22.93 3.03
N SER A 14 18.59 -23.58 4.19
CA SER A 14 17.26 -23.89 4.76
C SER A 14 16.63 -22.66 5.39
N ILE A 15 17.41 -21.85 6.09
CA ILE A 15 16.98 -20.58 6.67
C ILE A 15 16.44 -19.66 5.56
N ILE A 16 17.15 -19.61 4.44
CA ILE A 16 16.77 -18.80 3.29
C ILE A 16 15.44 -19.23 2.70
N LYS A 17 15.28 -20.53 2.48
CA LYS A 17 14.02 -21.06 1.93
C LYS A 17 12.82 -20.70 2.80
N ILE A 18 12.99 -20.74 4.13
CA ILE A 18 11.94 -20.35 5.07
C ILE A 18 11.56 -18.87 4.90
N PHE A 19 12.57 -17.97 4.85
CA PHE A 19 12.30 -16.53 4.69
C PHE A 19 11.71 -16.20 3.32
N LEU A 20 12.18 -16.84 2.23
CA LEU A 20 11.60 -16.66 0.91
C LEU A 20 10.14 -17.15 0.88
N PHE A 21 9.86 -18.32 1.45
CA PHE A 21 8.51 -18.85 1.50
C PHE A 21 7.57 -17.94 2.32
N GLN A 22 8.02 -17.46 3.47
CA GLN A 22 7.29 -16.48 4.27
C GLN A 22 7.01 -15.20 3.50
N SER A 23 8.01 -14.66 2.78
CA SER A 23 7.84 -13.45 1.96
C SER A 23 6.82 -13.64 0.86
N VAL A 24 6.84 -14.78 0.16
CA VAL A 24 5.88 -15.10 -0.90
C VAL A 24 4.46 -15.19 -0.34
N ILE A 25 4.27 -15.81 0.82
CA ILE A 25 2.95 -15.88 1.48
C ILE A 25 2.43 -14.48 1.79
N ILE A 26 3.25 -13.63 2.42
CA ILE A 26 2.85 -12.27 2.80
C ILE A 26 2.48 -11.45 1.55
N ILE A 27 3.30 -11.52 0.50
CA ILE A 27 3.04 -10.80 -0.75
C ILE A 27 1.74 -11.28 -1.40
N THR A 28 1.50 -12.59 -1.42
CA THR A 28 0.30 -13.17 -2.02
C THR A 28 -0.96 -12.74 -1.25
N ILE A 29 -0.94 -12.84 0.07
CA ILE A 29 -2.06 -12.40 0.92
C ILE A 29 -2.29 -10.89 0.76
N GLY A 30 -1.23 -10.09 0.79
CA GLY A 30 -1.30 -8.64 0.59
C GLY A 30 -1.86 -8.26 -0.78
N SER A 31 -1.47 -8.98 -1.84
CA SER A 31 -2.00 -8.77 -3.19
C SER A 31 -3.49 -9.10 -3.29
N ILE A 32 -3.93 -10.20 -2.70
CA ILE A 32 -5.36 -10.59 -2.67
C ILE A 32 -6.18 -9.54 -1.91
N LEU A 33 -5.74 -9.14 -0.73
CA LEU A 33 -6.42 -8.10 0.05
C LEU A 33 -6.44 -6.77 -0.70
N GLY A 34 -5.31 -6.38 -1.30
CA GLY A 34 -5.23 -5.17 -2.12
C GLY A 34 -6.20 -5.20 -3.30
N PHE A 35 -6.36 -6.34 -3.96
CA PHE A 35 -7.32 -6.54 -5.04
C PHE A 35 -8.78 -6.35 -4.55
N ILE A 36 -9.14 -6.98 -3.44
CA ILE A 36 -10.50 -6.90 -2.88
C ILE A 36 -10.82 -5.45 -2.46
N PHE A 37 -9.95 -4.84 -1.65
CA PHE A 37 -10.16 -3.47 -1.16
C PHE A 37 -10.07 -2.43 -2.28
N GLY A 38 -9.09 -2.56 -3.19
CA GLY A 38 -8.95 -1.67 -4.34
C GLY A 38 -10.17 -1.72 -5.26
N GLY A 39 -10.67 -2.92 -5.56
CA GLY A 39 -11.89 -3.09 -6.34
C GLY A 39 -13.14 -2.51 -5.66
N PHE A 40 -13.26 -2.70 -4.34
CA PHE A 40 -14.35 -2.12 -3.57
C PHE A 40 -14.32 -0.59 -3.58
N ILE A 41 -13.14 0.00 -3.37
CA ILE A 41 -12.93 1.46 -3.40
C ILE A 41 -13.25 2.00 -4.79
N THR A 42 -12.70 1.39 -5.84
CA THR A 42 -12.93 1.83 -7.23
C THR A 42 -14.41 1.81 -7.59
N LYS A 43 -15.13 0.76 -7.22
CA LYS A 43 -16.57 0.65 -7.49
C LYS A 43 -17.42 1.68 -6.75
N ASN A 44 -16.97 2.15 -5.59
CA ASN A 44 -17.71 3.09 -4.75
C ASN A 44 -17.05 4.48 -4.68
N ILE A 45 -16.14 4.79 -5.61
CA ILE A 45 -15.33 6.02 -5.55
C ILE A 45 -16.19 7.29 -5.45
N GLU A 46 -17.28 7.38 -6.21
CA GLU A 46 -18.18 8.53 -6.16
C GLU A 46 -18.79 8.72 -4.78
N LYS A 47 -19.28 7.63 -4.15
CA LYS A 47 -19.84 7.68 -2.81
C LYS A 47 -18.79 8.09 -1.76
N ILE A 48 -17.57 7.57 -1.92
CA ILE A 48 -16.45 7.89 -1.03
C ILE A 48 -16.11 9.37 -1.12
N ILE A 49 -16.06 9.94 -2.32
CA ILE A 49 -15.82 11.36 -2.53
C ILE A 49 -16.90 12.22 -1.85
N VAL A 50 -18.18 11.89 -2.05
CA VAL A 50 -19.29 12.63 -1.42
C VAL A 50 -19.23 12.56 0.11
N VAL A 51 -18.92 11.39 0.68
CA VAL A 51 -18.72 11.24 2.13
C VAL A 51 -17.57 12.10 2.62
N PHE A 52 -16.46 12.10 1.88
CA PHE A 52 -15.28 12.89 2.24
C PHE A 52 -15.54 14.39 2.16
N GLU A 53 -16.23 14.86 1.11
CA GLU A 53 -16.68 16.26 0.99
C GLU A 53 -17.58 16.67 2.15
N THR A 54 -18.53 15.81 2.52
CA THR A 54 -19.44 16.07 3.62
C THR A 54 -18.67 16.16 4.94
N PHE A 55 -17.72 15.28 5.16
CA PHE A 55 -16.87 15.28 6.35
C PHE A 55 -16.03 16.58 6.46
N ILE A 56 -15.39 16.99 5.37
CA ILE A 56 -14.63 18.24 5.33
C ILE A 56 -15.53 19.45 5.58
N ASN A 57 -16.69 19.52 4.92
CA ASN A 57 -17.63 20.63 5.10
C ASN A 57 -18.17 20.72 6.53
N ASN A 58 -18.42 19.58 7.18
CA ASN A 58 -18.81 19.56 8.58
C ASN A 58 -17.71 20.11 9.48
N ILE A 59 -16.45 19.69 9.29
CA ILE A 59 -15.31 20.21 10.05
C ILE A 59 -15.17 21.73 9.85
N LEU A 60 -15.26 22.21 8.61
CA LEU A 60 -15.19 23.64 8.31
C LEU A 60 -16.32 24.44 8.99
N THR A 61 -17.52 23.87 9.03
CA THR A 61 -18.65 24.46 9.72
C THR A 61 -18.41 24.56 11.23
N TYR A 62 -17.88 23.52 11.86
CA TYR A 62 -17.49 23.55 13.28
C TYR A 62 -16.40 24.56 13.58
N LEU A 63 -15.37 24.67 12.72
CA LEU A 63 -14.30 25.65 12.88
C LEU A 63 -14.81 27.09 12.76
N ASN A 64 -15.72 27.34 11.82
CA ASN A 64 -16.37 28.65 11.69
C ASN A 64 -17.23 29.01 12.91
N LEU A 65 -17.93 28.04 13.52
CA LEU A 65 -18.67 28.24 14.77
C LEU A 65 -17.76 28.60 15.94
N LEU A 66 -16.52 28.11 15.94
CA LEU A 66 -15.49 28.45 16.94
C LEU A 66 -14.80 29.81 16.68
N GLY A 67 -15.27 30.56 15.68
CA GLY A 67 -14.71 31.88 15.34
C GLY A 67 -13.43 31.85 14.50
N ILE A 68 -13.00 30.69 14.05
CA ILE A 68 -11.85 30.53 13.17
C ILE A 68 -12.36 30.58 11.72
N ASN A 69 -12.49 31.78 11.16
CA ASN A 69 -12.92 31.97 9.76
C ASN A 69 -11.78 31.66 8.80
N ILE A 70 -11.61 30.39 8.41
CA ILE A 70 -10.60 29.97 7.44
C ILE A 70 -11.07 30.25 6.01
N PHE A 71 -12.39 30.21 5.73
CA PHE A 71 -13.00 30.49 4.43
C PHE A 71 -14.26 31.33 4.58
N PRO A 72 -14.62 32.16 3.57
CA PRO A 72 -15.88 32.92 3.58
C PRO A 72 -17.07 31.97 3.74
N HIS A 73 -18.08 32.37 4.51
CA HIS A 73 -19.24 31.60 4.96
C HIS A 73 -20.09 30.94 3.85
N TYR A 74 -19.82 31.27 2.58
CA TYR A 74 -20.60 30.76 1.41
C TYR A 74 -19.87 29.68 0.60
N TYR A 75 -18.63 29.32 0.96
CA TYR A 75 -17.91 28.31 0.20
C TYR A 75 -18.16 26.91 0.73
N ARG A 76 -18.99 26.15 0.01
CA ARG A 76 -19.06 24.69 0.16
C ARG A 76 -17.88 24.11 -0.59
N TYR A 77 -17.00 23.44 0.10
CA TYR A 77 -15.87 22.77 -0.51
C TYR A 77 -16.38 21.58 -1.33
N SER A 78 -16.12 21.60 -2.62
CA SER A 78 -16.37 20.47 -3.52
C SER A 78 -15.05 20.06 -4.16
N LEU A 79 -14.73 18.77 -4.10
CA LEU A 79 -13.56 18.19 -4.76
C LEU A 79 -13.72 18.18 -6.29
N MET A 80 -14.97 18.08 -6.76
CA MET A 80 -15.32 18.10 -8.17
C MET A 80 -16.46 19.08 -8.44
N PRO A 81 -16.16 20.39 -8.52
CA PRO A 81 -17.17 21.35 -8.88
C PRO A 81 -17.62 21.10 -10.33
N GLU A 82 -18.92 20.87 -10.51
CA GLU A 82 -19.56 20.61 -11.80
C GLU A 82 -19.29 21.72 -12.82
N ASP A 83 -19.19 22.96 -12.34
CA ASP A 83 -18.91 24.15 -13.15
C ASP A 83 -17.52 24.13 -13.82
N LYS A 84 -16.57 23.37 -13.29
CA LYS A 84 -15.19 23.35 -13.80
C LYS A 84 -14.87 22.09 -14.61
N PHE A 85 -15.51 20.99 -14.31
CA PHE A 85 -15.14 19.70 -14.90
C PHE A 85 -16.11 19.19 -15.95
N TYR A 86 -17.31 19.76 -16.10
CA TYR A 86 -18.36 19.31 -17.03
C TYR A 86 -18.68 17.80 -16.95
N LEU A 87 -18.29 17.16 -15.87
CA LEU A 87 -18.44 15.73 -15.65
C LEU A 87 -19.49 15.49 -14.58
N THR A 88 -20.63 14.96 -14.97
CA THR A 88 -21.70 14.53 -14.07
C THR A 88 -21.38 13.24 -13.34
N SER A 89 -20.39 12.49 -13.82
CA SER A 89 -19.91 11.24 -13.20
C SER A 89 -18.44 11.02 -13.53
N LEU A 90 -17.71 10.41 -12.61
CA LEU A 90 -16.32 9.98 -12.85
C LEU A 90 -16.30 8.85 -13.88
N PRO A 91 -15.62 9.01 -15.04
CA PRO A 91 -15.48 7.93 -16.00
C PRO A 91 -14.47 6.89 -15.49
N TYR A 92 -14.88 6.04 -14.56
CA TYR A 92 -14.05 4.91 -14.15
C TYR A 92 -14.38 3.68 -15.00
N LYS A 93 -13.36 3.03 -15.52
CA LYS A 93 -13.48 1.71 -16.14
C LYS A 93 -12.77 0.70 -15.25
N PHE A 94 -13.53 -0.26 -14.73
CA PHE A 94 -12.98 -1.38 -14.03
C PHE A 94 -12.52 -2.42 -15.05
N LEU A 95 -11.22 -2.42 -15.39
CA LEU A 95 -10.61 -3.41 -16.28
C LEU A 95 -9.93 -4.47 -15.42
N LEU A 96 -10.42 -5.69 -15.50
CA LEU A 96 -9.84 -6.82 -14.77
C LEU A 96 -8.39 -7.09 -15.18
N GLU A 97 -8.05 -6.78 -16.43
CA GLU A 97 -6.70 -6.89 -16.98
C GLU A 97 -5.70 -6.00 -16.24
N ASP A 98 -6.07 -4.74 -15.96
CA ASP A 98 -5.21 -3.80 -15.21
C ASP A 98 -4.92 -4.32 -13.80
N PHE A 99 -5.92 -4.89 -13.13
CA PHE A 99 -5.75 -5.48 -11.81
C PHE A 99 -4.82 -6.70 -11.83
N LEU A 100 -4.91 -7.54 -12.85
CA LEU A 100 -4.02 -8.68 -13.01
C LEU A 100 -2.58 -8.22 -13.27
N ILE A 101 -2.39 -7.22 -14.13
CA ILE A 101 -1.06 -6.66 -14.41
C ILE A 101 -0.45 -6.07 -13.14
N ILE A 102 -1.20 -5.27 -12.39
CA ILE A 102 -0.74 -4.68 -11.12
C ILE A 102 -0.41 -5.77 -10.09
N GLY A 103 -1.26 -6.79 -9.96
CA GLY A 103 -1.01 -7.91 -9.05
C GLY A 103 0.24 -8.71 -9.41
N CYS A 104 0.42 -9.03 -10.69
CA CYS A 104 1.62 -9.72 -11.18
C CYS A 104 2.89 -8.89 -10.97
N THR A 105 2.86 -7.59 -11.28
CA THR A 105 4.01 -6.71 -11.08
C THR A 105 4.35 -6.56 -9.60
N ALA A 106 3.36 -6.46 -8.70
CA ALA A 106 3.58 -6.41 -7.26
C ALA A 106 4.27 -7.68 -6.73
N ILE A 107 3.83 -8.86 -7.18
CA ILE A 107 4.45 -10.13 -6.82
C ILE A 107 5.89 -10.21 -7.34
N LEU A 108 6.14 -9.84 -8.60
CA LEU A 108 7.49 -9.83 -9.17
C LEU A 108 8.44 -8.90 -8.40
N VAL A 109 8.01 -7.67 -8.11
CA VAL A 109 8.81 -6.70 -7.34
C VAL A 109 9.07 -7.21 -5.92
N GLY A 110 8.08 -7.80 -5.27
CA GLY A 110 8.22 -8.35 -3.94
C GLY A 110 9.20 -9.52 -3.88
N VAL A 111 9.11 -10.47 -4.81
CA VAL A 111 10.02 -11.62 -4.89
C VAL A 111 11.45 -11.16 -5.23
N THR A 112 11.63 -10.24 -6.19
CA THR A 112 12.96 -9.72 -6.54
C THR A 112 13.59 -8.95 -5.39
N SER A 113 12.83 -8.14 -4.64
CA SER A 113 13.30 -7.44 -3.45
C SER A 113 13.74 -8.40 -2.35
N SER A 114 12.98 -9.48 -2.13
CA SER A 114 13.33 -10.52 -1.17
C SER A 114 14.63 -11.24 -1.53
N LEU A 115 14.83 -11.56 -2.82
CA LEU A 115 16.06 -12.18 -3.32
C LEU A 115 17.28 -11.26 -3.21
N LEU A 116 17.12 -9.97 -3.47
CA LEU A 116 18.21 -8.98 -3.34
C LEU A 116 18.63 -8.79 -1.89
N THR A 117 17.68 -8.71 -0.98
CA THR A 117 17.95 -8.63 0.46
C THR A 117 18.71 -9.85 0.94
N TYR A 118 18.33 -11.03 0.47
CA TYR A 118 19.05 -12.27 0.76
C TYR A 118 20.52 -12.22 0.33
N ARG A 119 20.78 -11.83 -0.92
CA ARG A 119 22.19 -11.73 -1.41
C ARG A 119 23.05 -10.80 -0.54
N LYS A 120 22.49 -9.69 -0.06
CA LYS A 120 23.18 -8.77 0.82
C LYS A 120 23.50 -9.40 2.19
N ILE A 121 22.56 -10.12 2.79
CA ILE A 121 22.75 -10.78 4.09
C ILE A 121 23.86 -11.83 4.01
N LYS A 122 23.88 -12.63 2.96
CA LYS A 122 24.93 -13.64 2.73
C LYS A 122 26.33 -13.02 2.62
N LEU A 123 26.47 -11.88 1.93
CA LEU A 123 27.75 -11.18 1.78
C LEU A 123 28.24 -10.56 3.09
N VAL A 124 27.37 -10.05 3.94
CA VAL A 124 27.73 -9.41 5.20
C VAL A 124 28.15 -10.45 6.26
N ASN A 125 27.46 -11.58 6.33
CA ASN A 125 27.74 -12.61 7.33
C ASN A 125 29.12 -13.26 7.14
N THR A 126 29.55 -13.44 5.91
CA THR A 126 30.86 -14.07 5.58
C THR A 126 32.05 -13.15 5.93
N SER A 127 31.89 -11.83 5.77
CA SER A 127 32.96 -10.85 6.03
C SER A 127 33.13 -10.49 7.51
N SER A 128 32.05 -10.56 8.31
CA SER A 128 32.10 -10.23 9.73
C SER A 128 32.67 -11.37 10.57
N LEU A 129 32.48 -12.61 10.16
CA LEU A 129 33.06 -13.79 10.83
C LEU A 129 34.57 -13.89 10.59
N LEU A 130 35.10 -13.46 9.46
CA LEU A 130 36.54 -13.45 9.16
C LEU A 130 37.30 -12.27 9.75
N ARG A 131 36.60 -11.26 10.29
CA ARG A 131 37.24 -10.06 10.88
C ARG A 131 37.35 -10.08 12.41
N ASN A 132 36.71 -11.04 13.05
CA ASN A 132 36.72 -11.20 14.51
C ASN A 132 37.60 -12.36 15.01
N GLU A 133 38.44 -12.92 14.14
CA GLU A 133 39.63 -13.71 14.50
C GLU A 133 40.89 -12.85 14.25
#